data_7d98760d8d0e003eb52aba4bb6b990e2
#
_entry.id   7d98760d8d0e003eb52aba4bb6b990e2
#
_cell.length_a   1.000
_cell.length_b   1.000
_cell.length_c   1.000
_cell.angle_alpha   90.00
_cell.angle_beta   90.00
_cell.angle_gamma   90.00
#
_symmetry.space_group_name_H-M   'P 1'
#
loop_
_entity.id
_entity.type
_entity.pdbx_description
1 polymer ?
#
loop_
_entity_poly.entity_id
_entity_poly.type
_entity_poly.pdbx_seq_one_letter_code
_entity_poly.pdbx_strand_id
1 'polypeptide(L)'
;LKKNLSNLEESSKKDMLFEVFMARLDILNSYRKSIKNLLKYLSSNPQDFAKIFPSFAESIILMATISNIKVNGIKGLANIKVIMILYFLIIYTWNKDETESLEKTMTTLDNYLTNFDKLSFVF
;
A
#
# COMPACT_ATOMS: atom_id res chain seq x y z
N LEU A 1 -15.52 26.55 -3.26
CA LEU A 1 -16.28 25.51 -2.60
C LEU A 1 -15.99 24.12 -3.18
N LYS A 2 -16.10 23.94 -4.49
CA LYS A 2 -15.78 22.67 -5.15
C LYS A 2 -14.31 22.26 -4.94
N LYS A 3 -13.41 23.24 -4.98
CA LYS A 3 -11.97 23.00 -4.79
C LYS A 3 -11.66 22.54 -3.37
N ASN A 4 -12.31 23.13 -2.37
CA ASN A 4 -12.13 22.74 -0.97
C ASN A 4 -12.69 21.33 -0.68
N LEU A 5 -13.86 21.02 -1.24
CA LEU A 5 -14.46 19.70 -1.10
C LEU A 5 -13.60 18.63 -1.76
N SER A 6 -13.06 18.92 -2.94
CA SER A 6 -12.17 18.00 -3.66
C SER A 6 -10.91 17.72 -2.85
N ASN A 7 -10.30 18.76 -2.25
CA ASN A 7 -9.12 18.62 -1.42
C ASN A 7 -9.41 17.79 -0.16
N LEU A 8 -10.59 18.00 0.45
CA LEU A 8 -11.00 17.22 1.62
C LEU A 8 -11.23 15.75 1.27
N GLU A 9 -11.82 15.47 0.11
CA GLU A 9 -12.02 14.11 -0.36
C GLU A 9 -10.68 13.41 -0.61
N GLU A 10 -9.73 14.09 -1.24
CA GLU A 10 -8.39 13.55 -1.50
C GLU A 10 -7.65 13.27 -0.20
N SER A 11 -7.69 14.20 0.76
CA SER A 11 -7.09 14.01 2.08
C SER A 11 -7.73 12.84 2.82
N SER A 12 -9.05 12.69 2.72
CA SER A 12 -9.77 11.58 3.34
C SER A 12 -9.35 10.23 2.75
N LYS A 13 -9.20 10.16 1.43
CA LYS A 13 -8.74 8.94 0.75
C LYS A 13 -7.31 8.59 1.16
N LYS A 14 -6.44 9.59 1.21
CA LYS A 14 -5.05 9.42 1.63
C LYS A 14 -4.98 8.90 3.07
N ASP A 15 -5.73 9.53 3.98
CA ASP A 15 -5.74 9.16 5.39
C ASP A 15 -6.29 7.74 5.56
N MET A 16 -7.34 7.39 4.85
CA MET A 16 -7.91 6.06 4.89
C MET A 16 -6.93 5.01 4.35
N LEU A 17 -6.25 5.32 3.25
CA LEU A 17 -5.25 4.43 2.68
C LEU A 17 -4.08 4.23 3.65
N PHE A 18 -3.64 5.30 4.32
CA PHE A 18 -2.61 5.20 5.36
C PHE A 18 -3.04 4.24 6.46
N GLU A 19 -4.27 4.39 6.97
CA GLU A 19 -4.80 3.52 8.03
C GLU A 19 -4.90 2.06 7.58
N VAL A 20 -5.34 1.84 6.33
CA VAL A 20 -5.47 0.49 5.78
C VAL A 20 -4.10 -0.17 5.64
N PHE A 21 -3.09 0.59 5.18
CA PHE A 21 -1.71 0.10 5.10
C PHE A 21 -1.17 -0.24 6.49
N MET A 22 -1.36 0.65 7.46
CA MET A 22 -0.84 0.41 8.81
C MET A 22 -1.51 -0.80 9.47
N ALA A 23 -2.81 -0.97 9.27
CA ALA A 23 -3.53 -2.15 9.76
C ALA A 23 -2.94 -3.45 9.15
N ARG A 24 -2.66 -3.42 7.84
CA ARG A 24 -2.05 -4.56 7.16
C ARG A 24 -0.65 -4.83 7.70
N LEU A 25 0.15 -3.79 7.90
CA LEU A 25 1.51 -3.92 8.40
C LEU A 25 1.54 -4.45 9.83
N ASP A 26 0.58 -4.05 10.66
CA ASP A 26 0.46 -4.58 12.02
C ASP A 26 0.22 -6.09 12.00
N ILE A 27 -0.64 -6.56 11.10
CA ILE A 27 -0.90 -7.99 10.93
C ILE A 27 0.37 -8.70 10.48
N LEU A 28 1.06 -8.18 9.46
CA LEU A 28 2.31 -8.75 8.96
C LEU A 28 3.37 -8.79 10.06
N ASN A 29 3.42 -7.74 10.88
CA ASN A 29 4.41 -7.65 11.95
C ASN A 29 4.17 -8.69 13.06
N SER A 30 2.92 -9.10 13.27
CA SER A 30 2.59 -10.18 14.21
C SER A 30 3.18 -11.52 13.75
N TYR A 31 3.42 -11.68 12.46
CA TYR A 31 4.02 -12.90 11.88
C TYR A 31 5.35 -12.58 11.20
N ARG A 32 6.07 -11.61 11.76
CA ARG A 32 7.27 -11.03 11.12
C ARG A 32 8.29 -12.09 10.66
N LYS A 33 8.63 -13.02 11.51
CA LYS A 33 9.61 -14.05 11.19
C LYS A 33 9.17 -14.90 10.01
N SER A 34 7.92 -15.34 10.02
CA SER A 34 7.36 -16.16 8.94
C SER A 34 7.28 -15.39 7.64
N ILE A 35 6.87 -14.11 7.70
CA ILE A 35 6.77 -13.28 6.51
C ILE A 35 8.16 -12.99 5.93
N LYS A 36 9.15 -12.71 6.77
CA LYS A 36 10.52 -12.50 6.30
C LYS A 36 11.07 -13.74 5.60
N ASN A 37 10.81 -14.93 6.15
CA ASN A 37 11.21 -16.18 5.53
C ASN A 37 10.51 -16.40 4.19
N LEU A 38 9.23 -16.07 4.11
CA LEU A 38 8.46 -16.16 2.88
C LEU A 38 9.03 -15.21 1.80
N LEU A 39 9.32 -13.95 2.18
CA LEU A 39 9.89 -12.97 1.25
C LEU A 39 11.24 -13.44 0.72
N LYS A 40 12.06 -13.99 1.58
CA LYS A 40 13.35 -14.56 1.18
C LYS A 40 13.18 -15.71 0.20
N TYR A 41 12.24 -16.61 0.48
CA TYR A 41 11.92 -17.72 -0.40
C TYR A 41 11.45 -17.24 -1.77
N LEU A 42 10.53 -16.28 -1.81
CA LEU A 42 9.95 -15.76 -3.05
C LEU A 42 10.99 -15.02 -3.90
N SER A 43 11.96 -14.35 -3.26
CA SER A 43 13.04 -13.68 -4.01
C SER A 43 13.93 -14.67 -4.74
N SER A 44 14.04 -15.90 -4.23
CA SER A 44 14.80 -16.99 -4.85
C SER A 44 13.95 -17.84 -5.80
N ASN A 45 12.62 -17.73 -5.71
CA ASN A 45 11.69 -18.55 -6.47
C ASN A 45 10.59 -17.68 -7.10
N PRO A 46 10.94 -16.82 -8.07
CA PRO A 46 9.98 -15.86 -8.63
C PRO A 46 8.77 -16.50 -9.31
N GLN A 47 8.89 -17.73 -9.80
CA GLN A 47 7.76 -18.45 -10.37
C GLN A 47 6.66 -18.73 -9.33
N ASP A 48 7.02 -18.88 -8.05
CA ASP A 48 6.05 -19.10 -6.99
C ASP A 48 5.32 -17.79 -6.64
N PHE A 49 6.00 -16.66 -6.78
CA PHE A 49 5.35 -15.36 -6.66
C PHE A 49 4.25 -15.20 -7.71
N ALA A 50 4.51 -15.64 -8.95
CA ALA A 50 3.50 -15.57 -10.01
C ALA A 50 2.24 -16.35 -9.67
N LYS A 51 2.35 -17.44 -8.90
CA LYS A 51 1.20 -18.24 -8.47
C LYS A 51 0.32 -17.51 -7.45
N ILE A 52 0.92 -16.68 -6.58
CA ILE A 52 0.17 -15.96 -5.53
C ILE A 52 -0.25 -14.56 -5.99
N PHE A 53 0.23 -14.11 -7.15
CA PHE A 53 -0.04 -12.76 -7.64
C PHE A 53 -1.53 -12.44 -7.77
N PRO A 54 -2.41 -13.34 -8.28
CA PRO A 54 -3.84 -13.02 -8.33
C PRO A 54 -4.44 -12.70 -6.97
N SER A 55 -4.09 -13.46 -5.93
CA SER A 55 -4.56 -13.20 -4.56
C SER A 55 -4.01 -11.87 -4.02
N PHE A 56 -2.76 -11.57 -4.35
CA PHE A 56 -2.14 -10.30 -3.98
C PHE A 56 -2.86 -9.13 -4.65
N ALA A 57 -3.16 -9.25 -5.94
CA ALA A 57 -3.89 -8.22 -6.68
C ALA A 57 -5.28 -7.98 -6.10
N GLU A 58 -6.00 -9.04 -5.73
CA GLU A 58 -7.30 -8.93 -5.07
C GLU A 58 -7.20 -8.17 -3.75
N SER A 59 -6.14 -8.41 -2.98
CA SER A 59 -5.89 -7.72 -1.72
C SER A 59 -5.67 -6.23 -1.96
N ILE A 60 -4.92 -5.86 -3.00
CA ILE A 60 -4.68 -4.46 -3.37
C ILE A 60 -5.99 -3.77 -3.77
N ILE A 61 -6.82 -4.45 -4.57
CA ILE A 61 -8.12 -3.93 -4.98
C ILE A 61 -9.00 -3.69 -3.75
N LEU A 62 -9.00 -4.61 -2.80
CA LEU A 62 -9.76 -4.47 -1.56
C LEU A 62 -9.29 -3.25 -0.77
N MET A 63 -7.98 -3.07 -0.62
CA MET A 63 -7.42 -1.90 0.07
C MET A 63 -7.85 -0.60 -0.58
N ALA A 64 -7.82 -0.55 -1.92
CA ALA A 64 -8.26 0.63 -2.68
C ALA A 64 -9.76 0.88 -2.48
N THR A 65 -10.57 -0.17 -2.51
CA THR A 65 -12.02 -0.08 -2.34
C THR A 65 -12.37 0.44 -0.95
N ILE A 66 -11.72 -0.07 0.09
CA ILE A 66 -11.92 0.39 1.47
C ILE A 66 -11.55 1.87 1.60
N SER A 67 -10.51 2.30 0.88
CA SER A 67 -10.04 3.68 0.91
C SER A 67 -10.85 4.61 0.00
N ASN A 68 -11.91 4.10 -0.62
CA ASN A 68 -12.78 4.84 -1.53
C ASN A 68 -12.03 5.36 -2.77
N ILE A 69 -11.05 4.59 -3.22
CA ILE A 69 -10.27 4.87 -4.42
C ILE A 69 -10.87 4.10 -5.58
N LYS A 70 -11.02 4.77 -6.72
CA LYS A 70 -11.60 4.17 -7.92
C LYS A 70 -10.73 3.01 -8.41
N VAL A 71 -11.37 1.86 -8.68
CA VAL A 71 -10.68 0.66 -9.15
C VAL A 71 -11.10 0.23 -10.57
N ASN A 72 -12.08 0.92 -11.14
CA ASN A 72 -12.64 0.61 -12.47
C ASN A 72 -12.11 1.56 -13.53
N GLY A 73 -12.04 1.07 -14.77
CA GLY A 73 -11.63 1.86 -15.92
C GLY A 73 -10.12 2.11 -15.96
N ILE A 74 -9.71 3.01 -16.83
CA ILE A 74 -8.29 3.34 -17.04
C ILE A 74 -7.69 3.99 -15.79
N LYS A 75 -8.42 4.92 -15.19
CA LYS A 75 -7.97 5.58 -13.95
C LYS A 75 -7.86 4.58 -12.80
N GLY A 76 -8.83 3.67 -12.70
CA GLY A 76 -8.79 2.60 -11.69
C GLY A 76 -7.59 1.69 -11.86
N LEU A 77 -7.26 1.32 -13.09
CA LEU A 77 -6.08 0.51 -13.36
C LEU A 77 -4.80 1.21 -12.95
N ALA A 78 -4.69 2.52 -13.24
CA ALA A 78 -3.55 3.33 -12.83
C ALA A 78 -3.44 3.40 -11.30
N ASN A 79 -4.56 3.58 -10.61
CA ASN A 79 -4.60 3.63 -9.14
C ASN A 79 -4.12 2.31 -8.54
N ILE A 80 -4.59 1.18 -9.06
CA ILE A 80 -4.18 -0.14 -8.59
C ILE A 80 -2.68 -0.34 -8.75
N LYS A 81 -2.12 0.05 -9.89
CA LYS A 81 -0.68 -0.05 -10.15
C LYS A 81 0.12 0.78 -9.16
N VAL A 82 -0.32 2.00 -8.89
CA VAL A 82 0.37 2.89 -7.94
C VAL A 82 0.35 2.30 -6.54
N ILE A 83 -0.80 1.81 -6.09
CA ILE A 83 -0.92 1.20 -4.75
C ILE A 83 -0.07 -0.07 -4.67
N MET A 84 0.00 -0.86 -5.74
CA MET A 84 0.82 -2.06 -5.80
C MET A 84 2.32 -1.72 -5.66
N ILE A 85 2.79 -0.72 -6.40
CA ILE A 85 4.18 -0.24 -6.30
C ILE A 85 4.45 0.27 -4.89
N LEU A 86 3.54 1.06 -4.34
CA LEU A 86 3.64 1.57 -2.98
C LEU A 86 3.73 0.41 -1.97
N TYR A 87 2.92 -0.63 -2.14
CA TYR A 87 2.94 -1.79 -1.25
C TYR A 87 4.32 -2.45 -1.27
N PHE A 88 4.90 -2.68 -2.45
CA PHE A 88 6.23 -3.28 -2.55
C PHE A 88 7.30 -2.41 -1.87
N LEU A 89 7.26 -1.09 -2.08
CA LEU A 89 8.20 -0.17 -1.46
C LEU A 89 8.09 -0.19 0.06
N ILE A 90 6.87 -0.25 0.57
CA ILE A 90 6.61 -0.26 2.01
C ILE A 90 7.03 -1.60 2.62
N ILE A 91 6.78 -2.72 1.95
CA ILE A 91 7.23 -4.03 2.43
C ILE A 91 8.75 -4.09 2.48
N TYR A 92 9.43 -3.50 1.51
CA TYR A 92 10.89 -3.40 1.50
C TYR A 92 11.39 -2.63 2.73
N THR A 93 10.77 -1.48 3.03
CA THR A 93 11.10 -0.66 4.19
C THR A 93 10.79 -1.41 5.49
N TRP A 94 9.62 -2.03 5.56
CA TRP A 94 9.18 -2.81 6.73
C TRP A 94 10.16 -3.95 7.03
N ASN A 95 10.64 -4.62 6.01
CA ASN A 95 11.57 -5.75 6.16
C ASN A 95 12.87 -5.32 6.85
N LYS A 96 13.28 -4.06 6.68
CA LYS A 96 14.49 -3.49 7.29
C LYS A 96 14.23 -2.73 8.59
N ASP A 97 12.96 -2.47 8.92
CA ASP A 97 12.58 -1.66 10.07
C ASP A 97 12.62 -2.52 11.35
N GLU A 98 13.57 -2.22 12.22
CA GLU A 98 13.76 -2.91 13.50
C GLU A 98 13.11 -2.17 14.67
N THR A 99 12.41 -1.05 14.43
CA THR A 99 11.74 -0.30 15.48
C THR A 99 10.47 -1.02 15.95
N GLU A 100 10.18 -0.94 17.26
CA GLU A 100 9.01 -1.63 17.84
C GLU A 100 7.69 -1.18 17.25
N SER A 101 7.53 0.13 17.05
CA SER A 101 6.28 0.74 16.58
C SER A 101 6.26 0.99 15.08
N LEU A 102 7.20 0.41 14.32
CA LEU A 102 7.32 0.59 12.87
C LEU A 102 7.43 2.07 12.48
N GLU A 103 8.18 2.86 13.28
CA GLU A 103 8.30 4.29 13.07
C GLU A 103 8.87 4.65 11.70
N LYS A 104 9.91 3.93 11.27
CA LYS A 104 10.54 4.16 9.97
C LYS A 104 9.59 3.84 8.83
N THR A 105 8.87 2.74 8.95
CA THR A 105 7.88 2.31 7.95
C THR A 105 6.73 3.30 7.87
N MET A 106 6.22 3.75 9.02
CA MET A 106 5.14 4.72 9.10
C MET A 106 5.53 6.05 8.47
N THR A 107 6.73 6.56 8.79
CA THR A 107 7.23 7.82 8.25
C THR A 107 7.41 7.72 6.73
N THR A 108 7.96 6.62 6.25
CA THR A 108 8.15 6.39 4.82
C THR A 108 6.81 6.33 4.09
N LEU A 109 5.83 5.63 4.65
CA LEU A 109 4.50 5.53 4.08
C LEU A 109 3.83 6.92 3.99
N ASP A 110 3.91 7.71 5.06
CA ASP A 110 3.36 9.05 5.08
C ASP A 110 4.00 9.93 4.01
N ASN A 111 5.32 9.85 3.86
CA ASN A 111 6.05 10.61 2.85
C ASN A 111 5.63 10.22 1.42
N TYR A 112 5.49 8.93 1.15
CA TYR A 112 5.05 8.46 -0.17
C TYR A 112 3.64 8.92 -0.46
N LEU A 113 2.73 8.80 0.48
CA LEU A 113 1.34 9.22 0.29
C LEU A 113 1.23 10.73 0.08
N THR A 114 2.03 11.50 0.81
CA THR A 114 2.08 12.97 0.63
C THR A 114 2.59 13.33 -0.75
N ASN A 115 3.61 12.63 -1.25
CA ASN A 115 4.14 12.87 -2.58
C ASN A 115 3.16 12.46 -3.67
N PHE A 116 2.44 11.36 -3.48
CA PHE A 116 1.41 10.93 -4.44
C PHE A 116 0.21 11.88 -4.47
N ASP A 117 -0.08 12.53 -3.34
CA ASP A 117 -1.14 13.54 -3.25
C ASP A 117 -0.88 14.71 -4.21
N LYS A 118 0.40 15.03 -4.45
CA LYS A 118 0.79 16.06 -5.42
C LYS A 118 0.54 15.63 -6.86
N LEU A 119 0.36 14.33 -7.08
CA LEU A 119 -0.02 13.76 -8.38
C LEU A 119 -1.53 13.51 -8.38
N SER A 120 -2.30 14.59 -8.28
CA SER A 120 -3.75 14.55 -8.05
C SER A 120 -4.55 13.72 -9.04
N PHE A 121 -3.97 13.38 -10.19
CA PHE A 121 -4.64 12.55 -11.19
C PHE A 121 -4.65 11.05 -10.81
N VAL A 122 -3.91 10.66 -9.77
CA VAL A 122 -3.78 9.25 -9.38
C VAL A 122 -4.99 8.78 -8.57
N PHE A 123 -5.50 9.64 -7.71
CA PHE A 123 -6.61 9.29 -6.83
C PHE A 123 -7.89 10.03 -7.23
#